data_7a8057ce0ce2096d002bc3d770059067
#
_entry.id   7a8057ce0ce2096d002bc3d770059067
#
_cell.length_a   1.000
_cell.length_b   1.000
_cell.length_c   1.000
_cell.angle_alpha   90.00
_cell.angle_beta   90.00
_cell.angle_gamma   90.00
#
_symmetry.space_group_name_H-M   'P 1'
#
loop_
_entity.id
_entity.type
_entity.pdbx_description
1 polymer ?
#
loop_
_entity_poly.entity_id
_entity_poly.type
_entity_poly.pdbx_seq_one_letter_code
_entity_poly.pdbx_strand_id
1 'polypeptide(L)'
;AIDYIESHLHEKLDLETVAGAVHYSKYHLHRMFTGTVGLTIHDYVQRRQLTEAAKLLVLSDRPILEIALSAGYESQQSFTDIFKAMYKKSPNRYREEEEFYPLQLRYVLNENPTNLEEKEWQDKIVFATQEDIPKWIELVHLVIDGFPHLDEKQYLAQLQEYIKNKRALILKDADTAIGIMAFNEITGSIDFFGVHPQYRKRGIAKAFCEKALY
;
A
#
# COMPACT_ATOMS: atom_id res chain seq x y z
N ALA A 1 5.43 11.01 -12.67
CA ALA A 1 6.19 11.09 -11.42
C ALA A 1 6.44 9.69 -10.84
N ILE A 2 5.40 8.88 -10.65
CA ILE A 2 5.57 7.51 -10.10
C ILE A 2 6.54 6.71 -10.96
N ASP A 3 6.33 6.63 -12.27
CA ASP A 3 7.20 5.87 -13.17
C ASP A 3 8.65 6.35 -13.15
N TYR A 4 8.86 7.67 -13.04
CA TYR A 4 10.18 8.23 -12.87
C TYR A 4 10.81 7.78 -11.55
N ILE A 5 10.09 7.86 -10.44
CA ILE A 5 10.58 7.40 -9.13
C ILE A 5 10.95 5.92 -9.20
N GLU A 6 10.07 5.07 -9.73
CA GLU A 6 10.28 3.61 -9.81
C GLU A 6 11.49 3.21 -10.66
N SER A 7 11.79 3.98 -11.70
CA SER A 7 12.97 3.73 -12.55
C SER A 7 14.29 4.24 -11.95
N HIS A 8 14.23 5.08 -10.90
CA HIS A 8 15.41 5.72 -10.28
C HIS A 8 15.51 5.44 -8.77
N LEU A 9 14.88 4.36 -8.27
CA LEU A 9 14.90 4.03 -6.83
C LEU A 9 16.33 3.79 -6.27
N HIS A 10 17.29 3.52 -7.11
CA HIS A 10 18.70 3.35 -6.74
C HIS A 10 19.45 4.69 -6.54
N GLU A 11 18.79 5.80 -6.81
CA GLU A 11 19.37 7.13 -6.69
C GLU A 11 18.81 7.88 -5.47
N LYS A 12 19.50 8.94 -5.08
CA LYS A 12 18.97 9.87 -4.07
C LYS A 12 17.91 10.74 -4.72
N LEU A 13 16.65 10.43 -4.47
CA LEU A 13 15.51 11.17 -5.00
C LEU A 13 14.93 12.10 -3.94
N ASP A 14 14.80 13.37 -4.29
CA ASP A 14 14.05 14.36 -3.53
C ASP A 14 12.94 14.99 -4.36
N LEU A 15 12.11 15.79 -3.72
CA LEU A 15 11.00 16.48 -4.37
C LEU A 15 11.47 17.37 -5.54
N GLU A 16 12.65 17.99 -5.43
CA GLU A 16 13.18 18.90 -6.45
C GLU A 16 13.55 18.14 -7.70
N THR A 17 14.30 17.05 -7.54
CA THR A 17 14.72 16.15 -8.62
C THR A 17 13.51 15.59 -9.38
N VAL A 18 12.54 15.07 -8.65
CA VAL A 18 11.33 14.51 -9.26
C VAL A 18 10.50 15.60 -9.96
N ALA A 19 10.35 16.78 -9.35
CA ALA A 19 9.61 17.88 -9.94
C ALA A 19 10.24 18.40 -11.24
N GLY A 20 11.58 18.50 -11.25
CA GLY A 20 12.35 18.86 -12.45
C GLY A 20 12.16 17.86 -13.58
N ALA A 21 12.26 16.58 -13.28
CA ALA A 21 12.11 15.50 -14.27
C ALA A 21 10.71 15.43 -14.92
N VAL A 22 9.66 15.80 -14.17
CA VAL A 22 8.30 15.80 -14.71
C VAL A 22 7.78 17.19 -15.10
N HIS A 23 8.65 18.20 -15.11
CA HIS A 23 8.35 19.58 -15.51
C HIS A 23 7.21 20.25 -14.72
N TYR A 24 7.11 19.94 -13.42
CA TYR A 24 6.17 20.58 -12.51
C TYR A 24 6.89 21.44 -11.47
N SER A 25 6.20 22.45 -10.94
CA SER A 25 6.72 23.12 -9.73
C SER A 25 6.66 22.20 -8.51
N LYS A 26 7.62 22.31 -7.60
CA LYS A 26 7.67 21.51 -6.35
C LYS A 26 6.35 21.56 -5.57
N TYR A 27 5.77 22.74 -5.43
CA TYR A 27 4.51 22.93 -4.70
C TYR A 27 3.33 22.22 -5.37
N HIS A 28 3.24 22.32 -6.68
CA HIS A 28 2.17 21.68 -7.45
C HIS A 28 2.30 20.16 -7.40
N LEU A 29 3.50 19.63 -7.64
CA LEU A 29 3.76 18.20 -7.58
C LEU A 29 3.50 17.64 -6.17
N HIS A 30 3.98 18.29 -5.12
CA HIS A 30 3.76 17.87 -3.74
C HIS A 30 2.26 17.74 -3.43
N ARG A 31 1.48 18.76 -3.76
CA ARG A 31 0.03 18.77 -3.50
C ARG A 31 -0.70 17.68 -4.30
N MET A 32 -0.39 17.53 -5.59
CA MET A 32 -1.00 16.51 -6.44
C MET A 32 -0.63 15.10 -5.96
N PHE A 33 0.65 14.85 -5.74
CA PHE A 33 1.15 13.54 -5.33
C PHE A 33 0.54 13.13 -3.98
N THR A 34 0.62 14.00 -2.98
CA THR A 34 0.06 13.72 -1.65
C THR A 34 -1.46 13.53 -1.70
N GLY A 35 -2.15 14.32 -2.53
CA GLY A 35 -3.60 14.19 -2.71
C GLY A 35 -4.02 12.88 -3.38
N THR A 36 -3.17 12.32 -4.25
CA THR A 36 -3.47 11.11 -5.02
C THR A 36 -2.94 9.84 -4.35
N VAL A 37 -1.69 9.88 -3.87
CA VAL A 37 -0.99 8.71 -3.29
C VAL A 37 -1.25 8.60 -1.78
N GLY A 38 -1.52 9.71 -1.11
CA GLY A 38 -1.71 9.77 0.34
C GLY A 38 -0.40 9.85 1.14
N LEU A 39 0.75 9.83 0.46
CA LEU A 39 2.10 9.94 1.03
C LEU A 39 2.82 11.14 0.42
N THR A 40 3.82 11.67 1.13
CA THR A 40 4.76 12.58 0.50
C THR A 40 5.66 11.83 -0.49
N ILE A 41 6.27 12.52 -1.44
CA ILE A 41 7.25 11.90 -2.35
C ILE A 41 8.40 11.28 -1.56
N HIS A 42 8.90 11.98 -0.53
CA HIS A 42 9.94 11.48 0.35
C HIS A 42 9.55 10.15 1.02
N ASP A 43 8.38 10.09 1.64
CA ASP A 43 7.90 8.88 2.33
C ASP A 43 7.68 7.73 1.34
N TYR A 44 7.13 8.03 0.16
CA TYR A 44 6.93 7.02 -0.89
C TYR A 44 8.27 6.45 -1.38
N VAL A 45 9.22 7.30 -1.75
CA VAL A 45 10.56 6.89 -2.19
C VAL A 45 11.25 6.04 -1.12
N GLN A 46 11.29 6.52 0.12
CA GLN A 46 11.93 5.81 1.22
C GLN A 46 11.33 4.41 1.43
N ARG A 47 10.01 4.30 1.44
CA ARG A 47 9.32 3.01 1.62
C ARG A 47 9.57 2.07 0.45
N ARG A 48 9.59 2.58 -0.79
CA ARG A 48 9.89 1.79 -1.98
C ARG A 48 11.32 1.29 -1.97
N GLN A 49 12.28 2.16 -1.68
CA GLN A 49 13.70 1.80 -1.54
C GLN A 49 13.91 0.70 -0.47
N LEU A 50 13.29 0.87 0.69
CA LEU A 50 13.36 -0.14 1.77
C LEU A 50 12.67 -1.45 1.38
N THR A 51 11.57 -1.41 0.63
CA THR A 51 10.88 -2.62 0.13
C THR A 51 11.79 -3.41 -0.83
N GLU A 52 12.45 -2.73 -1.78
CA GLU A 52 13.36 -3.40 -2.69
C GLU A 52 14.62 -3.93 -1.96
N ALA A 53 15.13 -3.18 -0.99
CA ALA A 53 16.24 -3.64 -0.14
C ALA A 53 15.83 -4.87 0.70
N ALA A 54 14.64 -4.88 1.29
CA ALA A 54 14.11 -6.01 2.05
C ALA A 54 13.98 -7.27 1.17
N LYS A 55 13.54 -7.10 -0.08
CA LYS A 55 13.50 -8.18 -1.06
C LYS A 55 14.89 -8.75 -1.34
N LEU A 56 15.91 -7.89 -1.52
CA LEU A 56 17.29 -8.32 -1.72
C LEU A 56 17.89 -9.01 -0.49
N LEU A 57 17.53 -8.57 0.73
CA LEU A 57 17.99 -9.21 1.96
C LEU A 57 17.53 -10.67 2.05
N VAL A 58 16.29 -10.97 1.64
CA VAL A 58 15.72 -12.32 1.72
C VAL A 58 16.11 -13.18 0.51
N LEU A 59 16.20 -12.59 -0.69
CA LEU A 59 16.37 -13.36 -1.93
C LEU A 59 17.83 -13.39 -2.44
N SER A 60 18.79 -12.81 -1.70
CA SER A 60 20.19 -12.81 -2.10
C SER A 60 21.17 -12.80 -0.92
N ASP A 61 22.38 -13.31 -1.15
CA ASP A 61 23.49 -13.28 -0.19
C ASP A 61 24.34 -12.02 -0.29
N ARG A 62 23.86 -10.97 -0.98
CA ARG A 62 24.60 -9.70 -1.13
C ARG A 62 24.93 -9.08 0.22
N PRO A 63 26.14 -8.52 0.38
CA PRO A 63 26.50 -7.79 1.60
C PRO A 63 25.50 -6.66 1.89
N ILE A 64 25.17 -6.44 3.17
CA ILE A 64 24.22 -5.38 3.56
C ILE A 64 24.68 -4.00 3.09
N LEU A 65 25.98 -3.75 3.09
CA LEU A 65 26.53 -2.51 2.55
C LEU A 65 26.17 -2.31 1.07
N GLU A 66 26.29 -3.34 0.25
CA GLU A 66 25.95 -3.25 -1.18
C GLU A 66 24.45 -3.03 -1.38
N ILE A 67 23.62 -3.69 -0.57
CA ILE A 67 22.15 -3.49 -0.59
C ILE A 67 21.83 -2.05 -0.19
N ALA A 68 22.46 -1.52 0.86
CA ALA A 68 22.29 -0.15 1.31
C ALA A 68 22.62 0.86 0.21
N LEU A 69 23.78 0.70 -0.44
CA LEU A 69 24.22 1.56 -1.54
C LEU A 69 23.27 1.45 -2.76
N SER A 70 22.82 0.24 -3.10
CA SER A 70 21.86 0.03 -4.21
C SER A 70 20.46 0.58 -3.91
N ALA A 71 20.12 0.81 -2.65
CA ALA A 71 18.89 1.44 -2.21
C ALA A 71 19.01 2.97 -2.02
N GLY A 72 20.12 3.59 -2.52
CA GLY A 72 20.32 5.03 -2.49
C GLY A 72 20.82 5.59 -1.16
N TYR A 73 21.27 4.75 -0.22
CA TYR A 73 21.82 5.19 1.06
C TYR A 73 23.34 5.41 0.95
N GLU A 74 23.85 6.43 1.63
CA GLU A 74 25.30 6.80 1.61
C GLU A 74 26.15 5.88 2.48
N SER A 75 25.54 5.15 3.43
CA SER A 75 26.23 4.23 4.33
C SER A 75 25.33 3.12 4.83
N GLN A 76 25.96 2.00 5.24
CA GLN A 76 25.26 0.90 5.89
C GLN A 76 24.62 1.33 7.22
N GLN A 77 25.24 2.25 7.95
CA GLN A 77 24.70 2.72 9.23
C GLN A 77 23.39 3.48 9.02
N SER A 78 23.37 4.46 8.13
CA SER A 78 22.16 5.23 7.78
C SER A 78 21.01 4.33 7.31
N PHE A 79 21.33 3.36 6.44
CA PHE A 79 20.38 2.35 6.00
C PHE A 79 19.84 1.52 7.17
N THR A 80 20.73 1.02 8.04
CA THR A 80 20.34 0.16 9.17
C THR A 80 19.41 0.88 10.12
N ASP A 81 19.67 2.15 10.44
CA ASP A 81 18.86 2.94 11.36
C ASP A 81 17.45 3.16 10.81
N ILE A 82 17.35 3.56 9.54
CA ILE A 82 16.07 3.78 8.89
C ILE A 82 15.32 2.45 8.67
N PHE A 83 16.02 1.40 8.23
CA PHE A 83 15.43 0.06 8.07
C PHE A 83 14.85 -0.43 9.40
N LYS A 84 15.61 -0.32 10.49
CA LYS A 84 15.15 -0.71 11.83
C LYS A 84 13.98 0.15 12.32
N ALA A 85 13.97 1.45 12.01
CA ALA A 85 12.85 2.31 12.36
C ALA A 85 11.55 1.88 11.67
N MET A 86 11.63 1.45 10.39
CA MET A 86 10.48 1.08 9.57
C MET A 86 10.05 -0.38 9.75
N TYR A 87 10.98 -1.33 9.67
CA TYR A 87 10.71 -2.77 9.78
C TYR A 87 10.72 -3.31 11.22
N LYS A 88 11.11 -2.48 12.22
CA LYS A 88 11.26 -2.86 13.64
C LYS A 88 12.28 -3.98 13.90
N LYS A 89 13.08 -4.32 12.90
CA LYS A 89 14.11 -5.35 12.90
C LYS A 89 15.36 -4.82 12.20
N SER A 90 16.54 -5.30 12.61
CA SER A 90 17.77 -4.98 11.88
C SER A 90 17.79 -5.73 10.53
N PRO A 91 18.54 -5.23 9.52
CA PRO A 91 18.68 -5.92 8.23
C PRO A 91 19.18 -7.35 8.36
N ASN A 92 20.13 -7.63 9.26
CA ASN A 92 20.62 -8.98 9.54
C ASN A 92 19.50 -9.89 10.03
N ARG A 93 18.76 -9.45 11.06
CA ARG A 93 17.66 -10.22 11.62
C ARG A 93 16.55 -10.46 10.59
N TYR A 94 16.25 -9.46 9.76
CA TYR A 94 15.26 -9.60 8.70
C TYR A 94 15.67 -10.66 7.68
N ARG A 95 16.97 -10.72 7.32
CA ARG A 95 17.54 -11.76 6.46
C ARG A 95 17.42 -13.15 7.06
N GLU A 96 17.75 -13.29 8.36
CA GLU A 96 17.71 -14.57 9.08
C GLU A 96 16.30 -15.16 9.18
N GLU A 97 15.28 -14.32 9.21
CA GLU A 97 13.89 -14.76 9.31
C GLU A 97 13.32 -15.23 7.97
N GLU A 98 13.97 -14.90 6.83
CA GLU A 98 13.60 -15.32 5.46
C GLU A 98 12.16 -15.00 5.07
N GLU A 99 11.51 -14.07 5.77
CA GLU A 99 10.13 -13.64 5.52
C GLU A 99 10.09 -12.26 4.88
N PHE A 100 9.76 -12.20 3.59
CA PHE A 100 9.61 -10.94 2.87
C PHE A 100 8.19 -10.38 3.00
N TYR A 101 8.08 -9.11 3.36
CA TYR A 101 6.88 -8.31 3.20
C TYR A 101 7.23 -6.88 2.77
N PRO A 102 6.42 -6.26 1.88
CA PRO A 102 6.68 -4.92 1.40
C PRO A 102 6.17 -3.85 2.39
N LEU A 103 6.92 -2.75 2.57
CA LEU A 103 6.39 -1.54 3.23
C LEU A 103 5.47 -0.75 2.30
N GLN A 104 5.76 -0.78 1.01
CA GLN A 104 5.01 -0.11 -0.03
C GLN A 104 5.22 -0.82 -1.36
N LEU A 105 4.16 -1.27 -1.99
CA LEU A 105 4.17 -1.72 -3.38
C LEU A 105 4.18 -0.51 -4.33
N ARG A 106 4.61 -0.75 -5.57
CA ARG A 106 4.49 0.27 -6.62
C ARG A 106 3.04 0.72 -6.72
N TYR A 107 2.84 2.02 -6.70
CA TYR A 107 1.53 2.60 -6.85
C TYR A 107 1.11 2.60 -8.33
N VAL A 108 0.05 1.88 -8.62
CA VAL A 108 -0.56 1.87 -9.96
C VAL A 108 -1.75 2.82 -9.96
N LEU A 109 -1.70 3.85 -10.79
CA LEU A 109 -2.80 4.79 -10.96
C LEU A 109 -3.79 4.23 -11.98
N ASN A 110 -5.07 4.32 -11.65
CA ASN A 110 -6.10 4.20 -12.66
C ASN A 110 -6.09 5.50 -13.51
N GLU A 111 -5.85 5.37 -14.80
CA GLU A 111 -5.78 6.52 -15.71
C GLU A 111 -7.12 7.26 -15.82
N ASN A 112 -8.22 6.51 -15.76
CA ASN A 112 -9.58 7.03 -15.83
C ASN A 112 -10.41 6.59 -14.62
N PRO A 113 -10.12 7.11 -13.42
CA PRO A 113 -10.83 6.70 -12.22
C PRO A 113 -12.32 7.12 -12.35
N THR A 114 -13.20 6.16 -12.17
CA THR A 114 -14.64 6.41 -12.14
C THR A 114 -14.97 7.44 -11.05
N ASN A 115 -15.75 8.44 -11.41
CA ASN A 115 -16.25 9.46 -10.49
C ASN A 115 -17.76 9.33 -10.42
N LEU A 116 -18.24 8.74 -9.33
CA LEU A 116 -19.66 8.50 -9.07
C LEU A 116 -20.10 9.27 -7.83
N GLU A 117 -21.40 9.49 -7.71
CA GLU A 117 -22.03 9.95 -6.48
C GLU A 117 -22.11 8.82 -5.45
N GLU A 118 -22.34 9.18 -4.19
CA GLU A 118 -22.34 8.25 -3.06
C GLU A 118 -23.32 7.08 -3.26
N LYS A 119 -24.52 7.37 -3.73
CA LYS A 119 -25.55 6.35 -3.98
C LYS A 119 -25.14 5.35 -5.05
N GLU A 120 -24.48 5.82 -6.11
CA GLU A 120 -23.96 4.95 -7.18
C GLU A 120 -22.83 4.03 -6.69
N TRP A 121 -22.01 4.50 -5.72
CA TRP A 121 -21.03 3.65 -5.07
C TRP A 121 -21.70 2.53 -4.26
N GLN A 122 -22.75 2.85 -3.52
CA GLN A 122 -23.48 1.89 -2.70
C GLN A 122 -24.06 0.72 -3.52
N ASP A 123 -24.59 1.02 -4.72
CA ASP A 123 -25.14 0.01 -5.63
C ASP A 123 -24.06 -0.94 -6.20
N LYS A 124 -22.81 -0.46 -6.29
CA LYS A 124 -21.67 -1.26 -6.76
C LYS A 124 -20.94 -2.05 -5.68
N ILE A 125 -21.20 -1.78 -4.41
CA ILE A 125 -20.63 -2.54 -3.29
C ILE A 125 -21.32 -3.91 -3.24
N VAL A 126 -20.50 -4.96 -3.33
CA VAL A 126 -20.98 -6.36 -3.32
C VAL A 126 -20.26 -7.18 -2.25
N PHE A 127 -20.83 -8.32 -1.89
CA PHE A 127 -20.11 -9.29 -1.07
C PHE A 127 -18.91 -9.84 -1.84
N ALA A 128 -17.75 -9.86 -1.18
CA ALA A 128 -16.54 -10.42 -1.75
C ALA A 128 -16.66 -11.93 -1.93
N THR A 129 -16.01 -12.44 -2.95
CA THR A 129 -15.91 -13.88 -3.27
C THR A 129 -14.47 -14.36 -3.14
N GLN A 130 -14.24 -15.67 -3.27
CA GLN A 130 -12.89 -16.24 -3.26
C GLN A 130 -12.01 -15.70 -4.42
N GLU A 131 -12.63 -15.35 -5.53
CA GLU A 131 -11.93 -14.78 -6.71
C GLU A 131 -11.42 -13.34 -6.45
N ASP A 132 -12.00 -12.65 -5.46
CA ASP A 132 -11.60 -11.29 -5.11
C ASP A 132 -10.39 -11.23 -4.17
N ILE A 133 -9.97 -12.36 -3.58
CA ILE A 133 -8.87 -12.42 -2.60
C ILE A 133 -7.59 -11.75 -3.10
N PRO A 134 -7.08 -12.03 -4.31
CA PRO A 134 -5.85 -11.40 -4.78
C PRO A 134 -5.95 -9.86 -4.79
N LYS A 135 -7.05 -9.32 -5.31
CA LYS A 135 -7.31 -7.88 -5.37
C LYS A 135 -7.55 -7.24 -4.01
N TRP A 136 -8.18 -7.99 -3.12
CA TRP A 136 -8.34 -7.59 -1.71
C TRP A 136 -6.97 -7.41 -1.06
N ILE A 137 -6.07 -8.39 -1.20
CA ILE A 137 -4.72 -8.35 -0.63
C ILE A 137 -3.89 -7.23 -1.26
N GLU A 138 -3.98 -7.00 -2.57
CA GLU A 138 -3.33 -5.87 -3.23
C GLU A 138 -3.75 -4.53 -2.59
N LEU A 139 -5.05 -4.34 -2.34
CA LEU A 139 -5.54 -3.13 -1.68
C LEU A 139 -5.10 -3.07 -0.21
N VAL A 140 -5.11 -4.18 0.52
CA VAL A 140 -4.58 -4.25 1.88
C VAL A 140 -3.14 -3.75 1.94
N HIS A 141 -2.25 -4.27 1.08
CA HIS A 141 -0.86 -3.85 1.01
C HIS A 141 -0.68 -2.36 0.63
N LEU A 142 -1.65 -1.79 -0.07
CA LEU A 142 -1.62 -0.39 -0.47
C LEU A 142 -2.08 0.56 0.65
N VAL A 143 -3.08 0.15 1.45
CA VAL A 143 -3.76 1.04 2.40
C VAL A 143 -3.27 0.90 3.84
N ILE A 144 -2.60 -0.18 4.18
CA ILE A 144 -2.09 -0.39 5.52
C ILE A 144 -0.71 0.21 5.66
N ASP A 145 -0.63 1.20 6.52
CA ASP A 145 0.60 1.87 6.86
C ASP A 145 1.38 1.07 7.90
N GLY A 146 2.57 0.60 7.51
CA GLY A 146 3.51 -0.01 8.44
C GLY A 146 3.09 -1.39 8.97
N PHE A 147 2.76 -2.33 8.11
CA PHE A 147 2.45 -3.71 8.47
C PHE A 147 3.71 -4.57 8.73
N PRO A 148 4.37 -4.43 9.89
CA PRO A 148 5.49 -5.30 10.21
C PRO A 148 5.06 -6.68 10.70
N HIS A 149 3.76 -6.97 10.85
CA HIS A 149 3.28 -8.15 11.57
C HIS A 149 1.96 -8.72 11.04
N LEU A 150 1.58 -8.46 9.78
CA LEU A 150 0.52 -9.26 9.21
C LEU A 150 1.09 -10.66 8.94
N ASP A 151 0.74 -11.60 9.77
CA ASP A 151 0.82 -12.99 9.35
C ASP A 151 -0.17 -13.17 8.20
N GLU A 152 0.34 -13.07 6.97
CA GLU A 152 -0.47 -13.12 5.76
C GLU A 152 -1.27 -14.42 5.69
N LYS A 153 -0.72 -15.53 6.19
CA LYS A 153 -1.41 -16.82 6.25
C LYS A 153 -2.59 -16.76 7.21
N GLN A 154 -2.39 -16.17 8.38
CA GLN A 154 -3.46 -16.00 9.37
C GLN A 154 -4.53 -15.03 8.85
N TYR A 155 -4.11 -13.93 8.21
CA TYR A 155 -5.03 -12.97 7.63
C TYR A 155 -5.85 -13.59 6.48
N LEU A 156 -5.23 -14.35 5.58
CA LEU A 156 -5.92 -15.06 4.50
C LEU A 156 -6.96 -16.05 5.03
N ALA A 157 -6.61 -16.82 6.05
CA ALA A 157 -7.56 -17.75 6.69
C ALA A 157 -8.75 -17.00 7.29
N GLN A 158 -8.50 -15.87 7.96
CA GLN A 158 -9.54 -15.01 8.51
C GLN A 158 -10.40 -14.37 7.43
N LEU A 159 -9.79 -13.88 6.34
CA LEU A 159 -10.51 -13.31 5.19
C LEU A 159 -11.42 -14.34 4.53
N GLN A 160 -10.96 -15.56 4.35
CA GLN A 160 -11.77 -16.66 3.81
C GLN A 160 -13.01 -16.93 4.69
N GLU A 161 -12.86 -16.84 6.01
CA GLU A 161 -13.98 -16.99 6.95
C GLU A 161 -14.97 -15.82 6.86
N TYR A 162 -14.50 -14.56 6.71
CA TYR A 162 -15.37 -13.41 6.44
C TYR A 162 -16.13 -13.55 5.13
N ILE A 163 -15.47 -14.00 4.06
CA ILE A 163 -16.11 -14.23 2.76
C ILE A 163 -17.17 -15.31 2.84
N LYS A 164 -16.84 -16.46 3.46
CA LYS A 164 -17.76 -17.58 3.64
C LYS A 164 -19.03 -17.19 4.39
N ASN A 165 -18.90 -16.34 5.40
CA ASN A 165 -20.00 -15.88 6.24
C ASN A 165 -20.69 -14.60 5.72
N LYS A 166 -20.37 -14.14 4.49
CA LYS A 166 -20.89 -12.89 3.90
C LYS A 166 -20.65 -11.65 4.77
N ARG A 167 -19.46 -11.56 5.37
CA ARG A 167 -19.02 -10.45 6.24
C ARG A 167 -17.89 -9.65 5.60
N ALA A 168 -17.63 -9.85 4.33
CA ALA A 168 -16.64 -9.12 3.55
C ALA A 168 -17.34 -8.43 2.37
N LEU A 169 -17.20 -7.12 2.28
CA LEU A 169 -17.71 -6.29 1.19
C LEU A 169 -16.55 -5.74 0.37
N ILE A 170 -16.71 -5.70 -0.94
CA ILE A 170 -15.75 -5.16 -1.89
C ILE A 170 -16.40 -4.20 -2.88
N LEU A 171 -15.67 -3.16 -3.23
CA LEU A 171 -16.01 -2.24 -4.32
C LEU A 171 -14.87 -2.27 -5.33
N LYS A 172 -15.21 -2.48 -6.60
CA LYS A 172 -14.24 -2.52 -7.70
C LYS A 172 -14.53 -1.42 -8.72
N ASP A 173 -13.46 -0.86 -9.30
CA ASP A 173 -13.48 -0.04 -10.50
C ASP A 173 -12.69 -0.79 -11.57
N ALA A 174 -13.38 -1.26 -12.61
CA ALA A 174 -12.88 -2.24 -13.57
C ALA A 174 -12.29 -3.46 -12.84
N ASP A 175 -11.00 -3.70 -12.98
CA ASP A 175 -10.29 -4.83 -12.38
C ASP A 175 -9.56 -4.49 -11.06
N THR A 176 -9.72 -3.29 -10.55
CA THR A 176 -9.02 -2.79 -9.34
C THR A 176 -9.97 -2.75 -8.14
N ALA A 177 -9.58 -3.36 -7.02
CA ALA A 177 -10.28 -3.13 -5.76
C ALA A 177 -10.02 -1.71 -5.25
N ILE A 178 -11.07 -0.93 -5.06
CA ILE A 178 -10.99 0.46 -4.63
C ILE A 178 -11.54 0.71 -3.24
N GLY A 179 -12.27 -0.28 -2.70
CA GLY A 179 -12.77 -0.28 -1.33
C GLY A 179 -12.98 -1.71 -0.83
N ILE A 180 -12.68 -1.96 0.43
CA ILE A 180 -12.87 -3.24 1.11
C ILE A 180 -13.32 -3.01 2.55
N MET A 181 -14.21 -3.84 3.05
CA MET A 181 -14.69 -3.83 4.44
C MET A 181 -14.93 -5.24 4.93
N ALA A 182 -14.35 -5.58 6.09
CA ALA A 182 -14.73 -6.76 6.86
C ALA A 182 -15.42 -6.30 8.15
N PHE A 183 -16.52 -6.93 8.51
CA PHE A 183 -17.33 -6.52 9.64
C PHE A 183 -17.88 -7.72 10.42
N ASN A 184 -18.32 -7.47 11.63
CA ASN A 184 -18.94 -8.46 12.51
C ASN A 184 -20.36 -8.03 12.85
N GLU A 185 -21.35 -8.78 12.37
CA GLU A 185 -22.77 -8.49 12.58
C GLU A 185 -23.19 -8.63 14.04
N ILE A 186 -22.52 -9.49 14.81
CA ILE A 186 -22.88 -9.77 16.21
C ILE A 186 -22.48 -8.60 17.11
N THR A 187 -21.28 -8.07 16.87
CA THR A 187 -20.73 -6.95 17.66
C THR A 187 -21.02 -5.59 17.07
N GLY A 188 -21.43 -5.53 15.80
CA GLY A 188 -21.57 -4.28 15.03
C GLY A 188 -20.23 -3.60 14.74
N SER A 189 -19.10 -4.33 14.88
CA SER A 189 -17.77 -3.77 14.65
C SER A 189 -17.36 -3.86 13.19
N ILE A 190 -16.59 -2.87 12.75
CA ILE A 190 -15.80 -2.94 11.52
C ILE A 190 -14.41 -3.45 11.91
N ASP A 191 -14.11 -4.67 11.48
CA ASP A 191 -12.85 -5.33 11.84
C ASP A 191 -11.71 -4.91 10.91
N PHE A 192 -12.05 -4.57 9.67
CA PHE A 192 -11.12 -3.98 8.70
C PHE A 192 -11.87 -3.07 7.72
N PHE A 193 -11.23 -1.95 7.35
CA PHE A 193 -11.74 -1.05 6.32
C PHE A 193 -10.59 -0.38 5.57
N GLY A 194 -10.64 -0.42 4.24
CA GLY A 194 -9.66 0.21 3.37
C GLY A 194 -10.28 0.85 2.15
N VAL A 195 -9.81 2.05 1.80
CA VAL A 195 -10.16 2.75 0.55
C VAL A 195 -8.89 3.12 -0.18
N HIS A 196 -8.82 2.74 -1.45
CA HIS A 196 -7.73 3.07 -2.36
C HIS A 196 -7.47 4.60 -2.34
N PRO A 197 -6.23 5.07 -2.11
CA PRO A 197 -5.94 6.48 -1.89
C PRO A 197 -6.47 7.41 -2.99
N GLN A 198 -6.41 7.01 -4.25
CA GLN A 198 -6.91 7.78 -5.41
C GLN A 198 -8.43 8.03 -5.36
N TYR A 199 -9.17 7.21 -4.60
CA TYR A 199 -10.64 7.27 -4.48
C TYR A 199 -11.12 7.80 -3.13
N ARG A 200 -10.19 8.21 -2.25
CA ARG A 200 -10.56 8.83 -0.96
C ARG A 200 -11.31 10.15 -1.18
N LYS A 201 -12.08 10.54 -0.17
CA LYS A 201 -12.91 11.77 -0.16
C LYS A 201 -14.01 11.82 -1.25
N ARG A 202 -14.45 10.67 -1.74
CA ARG A 202 -15.52 10.52 -2.74
C ARG A 202 -16.79 9.85 -2.17
N GLY A 203 -16.99 9.85 -0.85
CA GLY A 203 -18.17 9.25 -0.21
C GLY A 203 -18.14 7.72 -0.03
N ILE A 204 -17.10 7.02 -0.54
CA ILE A 204 -17.02 5.55 -0.51
C ILE A 204 -17.14 4.99 0.90
N ALA A 205 -16.47 5.59 1.90
CA ALA A 205 -16.56 5.12 3.28
C ALA A 205 -18.00 5.12 3.81
N LYS A 206 -18.75 6.18 3.54
CA LYS A 206 -20.14 6.30 3.94
C LYS A 206 -21.02 5.28 3.24
N ALA A 207 -20.81 5.07 1.92
CA ALA A 207 -21.53 4.06 1.15
C ALA A 207 -21.33 2.64 1.70
N PHE A 208 -20.11 2.29 2.14
CA PHE A 208 -19.85 1.01 2.81
C PHE A 208 -20.57 0.88 4.14
N CYS A 209 -20.55 1.92 4.99
CA CYS A 209 -21.26 1.89 6.26
C CYS A 209 -22.76 1.71 6.06
N GLU A 210 -23.36 2.43 5.12
CA GLU A 210 -24.77 2.28 4.77
C GLU A 210 -25.08 0.88 4.25
N LYS A 211 -24.21 0.31 3.39
CA LYS A 211 -24.40 -1.05 2.85
C LYS A 211 -24.30 -2.13 3.92
N ALA A 212 -23.45 -1.96 4.91
CA ALA A 212 -23.28 -2.94 6.00
C ALA A 212 -24.42 -2.92 7.03
N LEU A 213 -25.26 -1.87 7.06
CA LEU A 213 -26.39 -1.74 7.97
C LEU A 213 -27.71 -2.36 7.43
N TYR A 214 -27.73 -2.73 6.14
CA TYR A 214 -28.87 -3.35 5.47
C TYR A 214 -28.55 -4.77 5.01
#